data_ecb0b2293784dac69ec200e4b6f5cb4a
#
_entry.id   ecb0b2293784dac69ec200e4b6f5cb4a
#
_cell.length_a   1.000
_cell.length_b   1.000
_cell.length_c   1.000
_cell.angle_alpha   90.00
_cell.angle_beta   90.00
_cell.angle_gamma   90.00
#
_symmetry.space_group_name_H-M   'P 1'
#
loop_
_entity.id
_entity.type
_entity.pdbx_description
1 polymer ?
#
loop_
_entity_poly.entity_id
_entity_poly.type
_entity_poly.pdbx_seq_one_letter_code
_entity_poly.pdbx_strand_id
1 'polypeptide(L)'
;MNSLSNELRTKVAREAANLLYFGIEKEYKQAKGKAARTFGVKFLPTNLEVAKELDKLAEEIEGKLRQERLIQRRKEALELMKLLKAYEPVLVGSVWRGTAHRQSDIDIIVYHDEPNTIIETLERNKFKIVKTERINITEQGRKITSFHIYFESLNGERFEVIVRSPEEAHRKVKCDTYGDEITGLSLQELEKLLKDSPTQRFVPL
;
A
#
# COMPACT_ATOMS: atom_id res chain seq x y z
N MET A 1 6.93 -33.57 -4.90
CA MET A 1 7.46 -32.48 -5.77
C MET A 1 8.48 -31.69 -4.99
N ASN A 2 9.65 -31.55 -5.54
CA ASN A 2 10.95 -31.41 -4.98
C ASN A 2 11.19 -30.25 -4.01
N SER A 3 11.73 -30.56 -2.83
CA SER A 3 12.24 -29.64 -1.80
C SER A 3 13.19 -28.57 -2.43
N LEU A 4 14.06 -28.96 -3.33
CA LEU A 4 14.98 -28.08 -4.09
C LEU A 4 14.25 -27.03 -4.96
N SER A 5 13.13 -27.39 -5.59
CA SER A 5 12.34 -26.46 -6.41
C SER A 5 11.65 -25.39 -5.53
N ASN A 6 11.15 -25.77 -4.36
CA ASN A 6 10.54 -24.84 -3.41
C ASN A 6 11.59 -23.91 -2.80
N GLU A 7 12.78 -24.44 -2.47
CA GLU A 7 13.87 -23.63 -1.91
C GLU A 7 14.35 -22.59 -2.93
N LEU A 8 14.53 -22.95 -4.19
CA LEU A 8 14.92 -22.01 -5.25
C LEU A 8 13.82 -20.95 -5.47
N ARG A 9 12.53 -21.35 -5.42
CA ARG A 9 11.41 -20.43 -5.53
C ARG A 9 11.40 -19.41 -4.39
N THR A 10 11.65 -19.83 -3.17
CA THR A 10 11.80 -18.95 -2.01
C THR A 10 12.99 -17.98 -2.17
N LYS A 11 14.13 -18.44 -2.69
CA LYS A 11 15.30 -17.58 -2.96
C LYS A 11 14.96 -16.48 -3.98
N VAL A 12 14.25 -16.82 -5.05
CA VAL A 12 13.78 -15.84 -6.06
C VAL A 12 12.79 -14.85 -5.46
N ALA A 13 11.85 -15.31 -4.62
CA ALA A 13 10.92 -14.44 -3.91
C ALA A 13 11.65 -13.49 -2.94
N ARG A 14 12.65 -14.00 -2.22
CA ARG A 14 13.48 -13.20 -1.30
C ARG A 14 14.28 -12.14 -2.04
N GLU A 15 14.85 -12.45 -3.20
CA GLU A 15 15.55 -11.47 -4.02
C GLU A 15 14.60 -10.39 -4.55
N ALA A 16 13.40 -10.76 -5.02
CA ALA A 16 12.40 -9.79 -5.41
C ALA A 16 12.00 -8.87 -4.24
N ALA A 17 11.88 -9.45 -3.03
CA ALA A 17 11.63 -8.69 -1.81
C ALA A 17 12.76 -7.71 -1.48
N ASN A 18 14.03 -8.11 -1.64
CA ASN A 18 15.19 -7.23 -1.49
C ASN A 18 15.11 -6.03 -2.44
N LEU A 19 14.80 -6.27 -3.72
CA LEU A 19 14.69 -5.20 -4.72
C LEU A 19 13.61 -4.18 -4.36
N LEU A 20 12.47 -4.64 -3.83
CA LEU A 20 11.38 -3.77 -3.35
C LEU A 20 11.77 -3.03 -2.06
N TYR A 21 12.33 -3.74 -1.10
CA TYR A 21 12.69 -3.16 0.20
C TYR A 21 13.73 -2.04 0.09
N PHE A 22 14.73 -2.20 -0.79
CA PHE A 22 15.76 -1.19 -1.03
C PHE A 22 15.36 -0.14 -2.06
N GLY A 23 14.14 -0.20 -2.61
CA GLY A 23 13.62 0.76 -3.58
C GLY A 23 14.30 0.70 -4.95
N ILE A 24 15.00 -0.41 -5.25
CA ILE A 24 15.63 -0.65 -6.57
C ILE A 24 14.57 -0.89 -7.63
N GLU A 25 13.50 -1.57 -7.25
CA GLU A 25 12.27 -1.74 -8.05
C GLU A 25 11.08 -1.28 -7.21
N LYS A 26 10.07 -0.68 -7.86
CA LYS A 26 8.87 -0.18 -7.18
C LYS A 26 7.68 -1.13 -7.31
N GLU A 27 7.67 -1.96 -8.34
CA GLU A 27 6.55 -2.84 -8.67
C GLU A 27 6.93 -4.31 -8.55
N TYR A 28 6.01 -5.12 -8.04
CA TYR A 28 6.17 -6.58 -7.93
C TYR A 28 6.55 -7.25 -9.24
N LYS A 29 5.92 -6.84 -10.35
CA LYS A 29 6.20 -7.41 -11.68
C LYS A 29 7.65 -7.23 -12.09
N GLN A 30 8.19 -6.02 -11.91
CA GLN A 30 9.58 -5.68 -12.25
C GLN A 30 10.56 -6.40 -11.33
N ALA A 31 10.32 -6.37 -10.02
CA ALA A 31 11.13 -7.05 -9.02
C ALA A 31 11.23 -8.55 -9.27
N LYS A 32 10.09 -9.23 -9.49
CA LYS A 32 10.04 -10.66 -9.82
C LYS A 32 10.79 -10.99 -11.09
N GLY A 33 10.61 -10.20 -12.14
CA GLY A 33 11.29 -10.40 -13.43
C GLY A 33 12.81 -10.25 -13.30
N LYS A 34 13.27 -9.27 -12.53
CA LYS A 34 14.72 -9.04 -12.27
C LYS A 34 15.29 -10.17 -11.43
N ALA A 35 14.63 -10.56 -10.35
CA ALA A 35 15.05 -11.68 -9.50
C ALA A 35 15.14 -12.99 -10.30
N ALA A 36 14.13 -13.30 -11.13
CA ALA A 36 14.16 -14.51 -11.97
C ALA A 36 15.36 -14.52 -12.93
N ARG A 37 15.72 -13.38 -13.52
CA ARG A 37 16.91 -13.26 -14.38
C ARG A 37 18.21 -13.48 -13.59
N THR A 38 18.32 -12.93 -12.38
CA THR A 38 19.49 -13.11 -11.50
C THR A 38 19.74 -14.58 -11.19
N PHE A 39 18.68 -15.38 -10.98
CA PHE A 39 18.78 -16.82 -10.71
C PHE A 39 18.76 -17.70 -11.96
N GLY A 40 18.65 -17.14 -13.15
CA GLY A 40 18.60 -17.90 -14.42
C GLY A 40 17.37 -18.81 -14.55
N VAL A 41 16.23 -18.45 -13.91
CA VAL A 41 15.01 -19.25 -13.91
C VAL A 41 13.92 -18.65 -14.81
N LYS A 42 13.02 -19.51 -15.32
CA LYS A 42 11.90 -19.10 -16.19
C LYS A 42 10.59 -18.88 -15.43
N PHE A 43 10.46 -19.35 -14.20
CA PHE A 43 9.27 -19.15 -13.38
C PHE A 43 9.34 -17.82 -12.61
N LEU A 44 8.18 -17.29 -12.26
CA LEU A 44 8.06 -16.14 -11.36
C LEU A 44 7.38 -16.56 -10.05
N PRO A 45 7.82 -16.06 -8.89
CA PRO A 45 7.05 -16.20 -7.65
C PRO A 45 5.73 -15.43 -7.75
N THR A 46 4.73 -15.83 -6.97
CA THR A 46 3.48 -15.08 -6.81
C THR A 46 3.72 -13.78 -6.04
N ASN A 47 2.79 -12.83 -6.13
CA ASN A 47 2.86 -11.61 -5.32
C ASN A 47 2.84 -11.95 -3.82
N LEU A 48 2.04 -12.94 -3.42
CA LEU A 48 1.98 -13.40 -2.04
C LEU A 48 3.31 -13.95 -1.52
N GLU A 49 4.02 -14.76 -2.32
CA GLU A 49 5.34 -15.27 -1.94
C GLU A 49 6.33 -14.13 -1.72
N VAL A 50 6.35 -13.15 -2.62
CA VAL A 50 7.21 -11.97 -2.48
C VAL A 50 6.79 -11.12 -1.28
N ALA A 51 5.50 -10.89 -1.05
CA ALA A 51 4.99 -10.12 0.08
C ALA A 51 5.38 -10.75 1.43
N LYS A 52 5.29 -12.08 1.53
CA LYS A 52 5.73 -12.81 2.73
C LYS A 52 7.23 -12.65 2.99
N GLU A 53 8.05 -12.73 1.95
CA GLU A 53 9.49 -12.54 2.09
C GLU A 53 9.86 -11.07 2.37
N LEU A 54 9.14 -10.11 1.78
CA LEU A 54 9.29 -8.68 2.06
C LEU A 54 8.97 -8.35 3.52
N ASP A 55 7.90 -8.94 4.03
CA ASP A 55 7.49 -8.78 5.42
C ASP A 55 8.52 -9.32 6.42
N LYS A 56 9.05 -10.53 6.16
CA LYS A 56 10.14 -11.11 6.95
C LYS A 56 11.40 -10.24 6.90
N LEU A 57 11.78 -9.79 5.70
CA LEU A 57 12.94 -8.93 5.50
C LEU A 57 12.83 -7.62 6.28
N ALA A 58 11.65 -6.99 6.23
CA ALA A 58 11.38 -5.77 6.96
C ALA A 58 11.49 -5.99 8.48
N GLU A 59 10.95 -7.11 8.99
CA GLU A 59 11.06 -7.46 10.41
C GLU A 59 12.49 -7.70 10.84
N GLU A 60 13.29 -8.43 10.03
CA GLU A 60 14.69 -8.70 10.29
C GLU A 60 15.56 -7.43 10.34
N ILE A 61 15.30 -6.47 9.45
CA ILE A 61 16.11 -5.25 9.34
C ILE A 61 15.66 -4.15 10.29
N GLU A 62 14.34 -3.94 10.43
CA GLU A 62 13.79 -2.79 11.14
C GLU A 62 13.43 -3.12 12.60
N GLY A 63 13.09 -4.37 12.92
CA GLY A 63 12.75 -4.81 14.26
C GLY A 63 11.69 -3.94 14.94
N LYS A 64 11.92 -3.52 16.18
CA LYS A 64 10.98 -2.70 16.97
C LYS A 64 10.65 -1.36 16.33
N LEU A 65 11.60 -0.73 15.63
CA LEU A 65 11.37 0.55 14.94
C LEU A 65 10.29 0.47 13.87
N ARG A 66 10.07 -0.71 13.28
CA ARG A 66 9.00 -0.95 12.32
C ARG A 66 7.62 -0.72 12.93
N GLN A 67 7.41 -1.24 14.15
CA GLN A 67 6.13 -1.09 14.87
C GLN A 67 5.89 0.36 15.29
N GLU A 68 6.91 1.04 15.78
CA GLU A 68 6.84 2.46 16.14
C GLU A 68 6.49 3.31 14.92
N ARG A 69 7.13 3.05 13.78
CA ARG A 69 6.84 3.74 12.51
C ARG A 69 5.43 3.43 12.00
N LEU A 70 4.95 2.18 12.12
CA LEU A 70 3.58 1.83 11.76
C LEU A 70 2.56 2.63 12.57
N ILE A 71 2.76 2.74 13.89
CA ILE A 71 1.88 3.54 14.76
C ILE A 71 1.92 5.01 14.35
N GLN A 72 3.11 5.56 14.09
CA GLN A 72 3.26 6.94 13.66
C GLN A 72 2.53 7.21 12.33
N ARG A 73 2.70 6.34 11.33
CA ARG A 73 2.02 6.44 10.04
C ARG A 73 0.50 6.35 10.16
N ARG A 74 -0.01 5.48 11.03
CA ARG A 74 -1.44 5.38 11.33
C ARG A 74 -1.98 6.66 11.97
N LYS A 75 -1.19 7.32 12.83
CA LYS A 75 -1.55 8.64 13.40
C LYS A 75 -1.57 9.71 12.31
N GLU A 76 -0.57 9.77 11.45
CA GLU A 76 -0.53 10.75 10.35
C GLU A 76 -1.66 10.49 9.33
N ALA A 77 -1.95 9.22 9.03
CA ALA A 77 -3.12 8.86 8.23
C ALA A 77 -4.42 9.36 8.86
N LEU A 78 -4.59 9.19 10.17
CA LEU A 78 -5.78 9.66 10.90
C LEU A 78 -5.94 11.18 10.78
N GLU A 79 -4.88 11.95 10.94
CA GLU A 79 -4.96 13.41 10.83
C GLU A 79 -5.34 13.85 9.40
N LEU A 80 -4.78 13.22 8.39
CA LEU A 80 -5.18 13.47 7.00
C LEU A 80 -6.63 13.05 6.73
N MET A 81 -7.06 11.91 7.25
CA MET A 81 -8.44 11.44 7.09
C MET A 81 -9.45 12.37 7.78
N LYS A 82 -9.10 12.98 8.92
CA LYS A 82 -9.93 14.01 9.57
C LYS A 82 -10.11 15.24 8.67
N LEU A 83 -9.03 15.67 8.02
CA LEU A 83 -9.06 16.78 7.06
C LEU A 83 -9.96 16.47 5.87
N LEU A 84 -9.89 15.23 5.36
CA LEU A 84 -10.63 14.76 4.19
C LEU A 84 -11.99 14.13 4.56
N LYS A 85 -12.50 14.34 5.78
CA LYS A 85 -13.70 13.68 6.32
C LYS A 85 -14.93 13.81 5.42
N ALA A 86 -15.08 14.94 4.71
CA ALA A 86 -16.19 15.18 3.81
C ALA A 86 -16.22 14.25 2.58
N TYR A 87 -15.11 13.55 2.31
CA TYR A 87 -14.90 12.70 1.15
C TYR A 87 -14.80 11.20 1.51
N GLU A 88 -15.33 10.80 2.65
CA GLU A 88 -15.40 9.39 3.13
C GLU A 88 -14.05 8.65 3.03
N PRO A 89 -12.98 9.16 3.68
CA PRO A 89 -11.65 8.59 3.54
C PRO A 89 -11.55 7.18 4.11
N VAL A 90 -10.82 6.32 3.41
CA VAL A 90 -10.53 4.93 3.82
C VAL A 90 -9.03 4.69 3.73
N LEU A 91 -8.39 4.32 4.85
CA LEU A 91 -6.99 3.90 4.87
C LEU A 91 -6.85 2.50 4.26
N VAL A 92 -5.99 2.37 3.26
CA VAL A 92 -5.72 1.10 2.56
C VAL A 92 -4.22 0.79 2.52
N GLY A 93 -3.80 -0.16 1.70
CA GLY A 93 -2.39 -0.46 1.46
C GLY A 93 -1.67 -1.10 2.65
N SER A 94 -0.35 -0.95 2.69
CA SER A 94 0.52 -1.63 3.65
C SER A 94 0.37 -1.09 5.08
N VAL A 95 0.05 0.19 5.26
CA VAL A 95 -0.19 0.81 6.57
C VAL A 95 -1.49 0.30 7.19
N TRP A 96 -2.55 0.15 6.40
CA TRP A 96 -3.75 -0.55 6.84
C TRP A 96 -3.43 -1.97 7.27
N ARG A 97 -2.78 -2.76 6.38
CA ARG A 97 -2.47 -4.19 6.61
C ARG A 97 -1.51 -4.43 7.78
N GLY A 98 -0.77 -3.41 8.22
CA GLY A 98 0.29 -3.56 9.23
C GLY A 98 1.54 -4.25 8.69
N THR A 99 1.73 -4.22 7.36
CA THR A 99 2.90 -4.80 6.66
C THR A 99 3.87 -3.73 6.14
N ALA A 100 3.63 -2.47 6.49
CA ALA A 100 4.45 -1.35 6.07
C ALA A 100 5.94 -1.56 6.45
N HIS A 101 6.81 -1.11 5.56
CA HIS A 101 8.26 -1.05 5.76
C HIS A 101 8.74 0.38 5.44
N ARG A 102 10.03 0.65 5.61
CA ARG A 102 10.59 2.02 5.49
C ARG A 102 10.26 2.74 4.18
N GLN A 103 10.06 2.00 3.08
CA GLN A 103 9.75 2.58 1.76
C GLN A 103 8.24 2.65 1.47
N SER A 104 7.38 2.21 2.39
CA SER A 104 5.93 2.25 2.19
C SER A 104 5.38 3.66 2.24
N ASP A 105 4.41 3.95 1.38
CA ASP A 105 3.61 5.15 1.42
C ASP A 105 2.37 4.95 2.32
N ILE A 106 1.67 6.01 2.64
CA ILE A 106 0.39 6.00 3.34
C ILE A 106 -0.69 6.19 2.28
N ASP A 107 -1.49 5.14 2.04
CA ASP A 107 -2.48 5.08 0.96
C ASP A 107 -3.88 5.35 1.50
N ILE A 108 -4.56 6.40 1.02
CA ILE A 108 -5.92 6.77 1.43
C ILE A 108 -6.80 6.90 0.19
N ILE A 109 -7.90 6.14 0.15
CA ILE A 109 -8.94 6.33 -0.86
C ILE A 109 -9.92 7.39 -0.36
N VAL A 110 -10.34 8.29 -1.26
CA VAL A 110 -11.43 9.24 -1.06
C VAL A 110 -12.39 9.17 -2.24
N TYR A 111 -13.65 9.58 -2.02
CA TYR A 111 -14.69 9.49 -3.04
C TYR A 111 -15.19 10.88 -3.42
N HIS A 112 -14.92 11.29 -4.67
CA HIS A 112 -15.36 12.56 -5.23
C HIS A 112 -15.24 12.54 -6.76
N ASP A 113 -16.17 13.19 -7.46
CA ASP A 113 -16.16 13.22 -8.92
C ASP A 113 -15.12 14.21 -9.48
N GLU A 114 -14.79 15.26 -8.70
CA GLU A 114 -13.85 16.30 -9.11
C GLU A 114 -12.52 16.22 -8.31
N PRO A 115 -11.46 15.60 -8.86
CA PRO A 115 -10.17 15.46 -8.16
C PRO A 115 -9.53 16.79 -7.76
N ASN A 116 -9.77 17.86 -8.52
CA ASN A 116 -9.24 19.19 -8.21
C ASN A 116 -9.72 19.73 -6.86
N THR A 117 -10.93 19.37 -6.43
CA THR A 117 -11.45 19.74 -5.10
C THR A 117 -10.59 19.16 -3.98
N ILE A 118 -10.08 17.94 -4.16
CA ILE A 118 -9.18 17.30 -3.19
C ILE A 118 -7.81 17.99 -3.21
N ILE A 119 -7.27 18.28 -4.41
CA ILE A 119 -6.00 19.02 -4.58
C ILE A 119 -6.07 20.36 -3.84
N GLU A 120 -7.09 21.17 -4.12
CA GLU A 120 -7.29 22.47 -3.47
C GLU A 120 -7.41 22.34 -1.94
N THR A 121 -8.07 21.30 -1.45
CA THR A 121 -8.19 21.04 -0.02
C THR A 121 -6.83 20.75 0.61
N LEU A 122 -6.00 19.93 -0.06
CA LEU A 122 -4.64 19.62 0.38
C LEU A 122 -3.74 20.88 0.36
N GLU A 123 -3.76 21.65 -0.72
CA GLU A 123 -2.94 22.87 -0.89
C GLU A 123 -3.30 23.96 0.13
N ARG A 124 -4.60 24.19 0.39
CA ARG A 124 -5.06 25.11 1.46
C ARG A 124 -4.51 24.72 2.84
N ASN A 125 -4.29 23.44 3.07
CA ASN A 125 -3.70 22.90 4.29
C ASN A 125 -2.18 22.74 4.21
N LYS A 126 -1.53 23.41 3.23
CA LYS A 126 -0.08 23.50 3.04
C LYS A 126 0.61 22.19 2.67
N PHE A 127 -0.11 21.19 2.18
CA PHE A 127 0.51 20.04 1.58
C PHE A 127 1.03 20.40 0.17
N LYS A 128 2.30 20.06 -0.09
CA LYS A 128 2.92 20.32 -1.38
C LYS A 128 2.75 19.10 -2.27
N ILE A 129 1.89 19.19 -3.27
CA ILE A 129 1.69 18.12 -4.25
C ILE A 129 2.98 17.92 -5.06
N VAL A 130 3.48 16.70 -5.07
CA VAL A 130 4.70 16.30 -5.81
C VAL A 130 4.36 15.80 -7.20
N LYS A 131 3.28 15.01 -7.33
CA LYS A 131 2.85 14.41 -8.59
C LYS A 131 1.35 14.14 -8.54
N THR A 132 0.71 14.20 -9.70
CA THR A 132 -0.63 13.66 -9.92
C THR A 132 -0.62 12.70 -11.10
N GLU A 133 -1.47 11.69 -11.08
CA GLU A 133 -1.55 10.68 -12.13
C GLU A 133 -2.98 10.17 -12.28
N ARG A 134 -3.44 10.00 -13.53
CA ARG A 134 -4.72 9.35 -13.82
C ARG A 134 -4.44 7.91 -14.24
N ILE A 135 -4.97 6.97 -13.50
CA ILE A 135 -4.80 5.53 -13.76
C ILE A 135 -6.12 4.96 -14.26
N ASN A 136 -6.06 4.32 -15.43
CA ASN A 136 -7.19 3.61 -16.01
C ASN A 136 -6.89 2.12 -15.96
N ILE A 137 -7.72 1.37 -15.27
CA ILE A 137 -7.66 -0.09 -15.23
C ILE A 137 -8.92 -0.67 -15.86
N THR A 138 -8.80 -1.84 -16.47
CA THR A 138 -9.96 -2.60 -16.94
C THR A 138 -10.11 -3.81 -16.03
N GLU A 139 -11.17 -3.82 -15.24
CA GLU A 139 -11.48 -4.92 -14.33
C GLU A 139 -12.85 -5.49 -14.68
N GLN A 140 -12.92 -6.79 -14.95
CA GLN A 140 -14.14 -7.49 -15.36
C GLN A 140 -14.88 -6.82 -16.53
N GLY A 141 -14.12 -6.29 -17.52
CA GLY A 141 -14.66 -5.62 -18.69
C GLY A 141 -15.14 -4.19 -18.48
N ARG A 142 -15.02 -3.62 -17.26
CA ARG A 142 -15.32 -2.23 -16.96
C ARG A 142 -14.04 -1.41 -16.87
N LYS A 143 -14.06 -0.22 -17.45
CA LYS A 143 -13.00 0.77 -17.26
C LYS A 143 -13.24 1.47 -15.92
N ILE A 144 -12.24 1.42 -15.04
CA ILE A 144 -12.21 2.13 -13.77
C ILE A 144 -11.12 3.18 -13.90
N THR A 145 -11.47 4.41 -13.58
CA THR A 145 -10.54 5.51 -13.55
C THR A 145 -10.36 5.96 -12.12
N SER A 146 -9.12 6.03 -11.65
CA SER A 146 -8.76 6.66 -10.39
C SER A 146 -7.79 7.79 -10.65
N PHE A 147 -7.82 8.81 -9.79
CA PHE A 147 -6.88 9.91 -9.84
C PHE A 147 -6.01 9.88 -8.59
N HIS A 148 -4.70 9.82 -8.77
CA HIS A 148 -3.73 9.63 -7.71
C HIS A 148 -2.99 10.95 -7.46
N ILE A 149 -2.90 11.35 -6.18
CA ILE A 149 -2.26 12.57 -5.72
C ILE A 149 -1.15 12.17 -4.76
N TYR A 150 0.09 12.47 -5.11
CA TYR A 150 1.28 12.14 -4.32
C TYR A 150 1.85 13.40 -3.66
N PHE A 151 2.14 13.32 -2.37
CA PHE A 151 2.78 14.40 -1.62
C PHE A 151 3.56 13.85 -0.41
N GLU A 152 4.36 14.72 0.20
CA GLU A 152 5.11 14.42 1.42
C GLU A 152 4.63 15.31 2.56
N SER A 153 4.53 14.74 3.76
CA SER A 153 4.30 15.51 4.98
C SER A 153 5.55 16.28 5.39
N LEU A 154 5.39 17.20 6.32
CA LEU A 154 6.52 17.94 6.92
C LEU A 154 7.53 17.01 7.62
N ASN A 155 7.09 15.83 8.05
CA ASN A 155 7.92 14.82 8.69
C ASN A 155 8.61 13.88 7.68
N GLY A 156 8.41 14.09 6.36
CA GLY A 156 8.99 13.29 5.30
C GLY A 156 8.25 11.96 5.03
N GLU A 157 7.07 11.74 5.61
CA GLU A 157 6.23 10.60 5.24
C GLU A 157 5.52 10.87 3.92
N ARG A 158 5.49 9.85 3.06
CA ARG A 158 4.90 9.92 1.73
C ARG A 158 3.46 9.46 1.75
N PHE A 159 2.62 10.18 1.07
CA PHE A 159 1.19 9.93 0.95
C PHE A 159 0.80 9.74 -0.51
N GLU A 160 -0.14 8.82 -0.69
CA GLU A 160 -0.91 8.67 -1.91
C GLU A 160 -2.41 8.79 -1.59
N VAL A 161 -3.05 9.85 -2.09
CA VAL A 161 -4.51 10.00 -2.02
C VAL A 161 -5.10 9.56 -3.35
N ILE A 162 -5.94 8.53 -3.30
CA ILE A 162 -6.57 7.91 -4.46
C ILE A 162 -8.01 8.39 -4.54
N VAL A 163 -8.31 9.26 -5.49
CA VAL A 163 -9.66 9.78 -5.72
C VAL A 163 -10.41 8.84 -6.66
N ARG A 164 -11.57 8.35 -6.21
CA ARG A 164 -12.48 7.50 -6.99
C ARG A 164 -13.85 8.14 -7.08
N SER A 165 -14.64 7.75 -8.09
CA SER A 165 -16.04 8.16 -8.16
C SER A 165 -16.82 7.66 -6.93
N PRO A 166 -17.79 8.43 -6.39
CA PRO A 166 -18.66 7.99 -5.30
C PRO A 166 -19.40 6.67 -5.60
N GLU A 167 -19.66 6.37 -6.86
CA GLU A 167 -20.28 5.10 -7.29
C GLU A 167 -19.40 3.87 -6.96
N GLU A 168 -18.09 4.07 -6.75
CA GLU A 168 -17.14 3.02 -6.41
C GLU A 168 -17.04 2.75 -4.89
N ALA A 169 -17.69 3.56 -4.03
CA ALA A 169 -17.54 3.51 -2.57
C ALA A 169 -17.93 2.14 -1.95
N HIS A 170 -18.87 1.43 -2.57
CA HIS A 170 -19.36 0.13 -2.07
C HIS A 170 -18.83 -1.07 -2.87
N ARG A 171 -17.86 -0.82 -3.76
CA ARG A 171 -17.35 -1.86 -4.62
C ARG A 171 -16.34 -2.74 -3.90
N LYS A 172 -16.58 -4.04 -3.94
CA LYS A 172 -15.65 -5.04 -3.45
C LYS A 172 -14.48 -5.21 -4.43
N VAL A 173 -13.29 -4.87 -3.97
CA VAL A 173 -12.05 -5.02 -4.74
C VAL A 173 -11.18 -6.08 -4.11
N LYS A 174 -10.68 -7.03 -4.91
CA LYS A 174 -9.75 -8.05 -4.43
C LYS A 174 -8.31 -7.53 -4.49
N CYS A 175 -7.54 -7.88 -3.48
CA CYS A 175 -6.12 -7.58 -3.42
C CYS A 175 -5.33 -8.53 -4.34
N ASP A 176 -4.60 -7.97 -5.30
CA ASP A 176 -3.75 -8.75 -6.23
C ASP A 176 -2.60 -9.49 -5.53
N THR A 177 -2.25 -9.09 -4.32
CA THR A 177 -1.18 -9.69 -3.54
C THR A 177 -1.68 -10.80 -2.64
N TYR A 178 -2.75 -10.55 -1.90
CA TYR A 178 -3.27 -11.47 -0.87
C TYR A 178 -4.51 -12.24 -1.32
N GLY A 179 -5.21 -11.81 -2.37
CA GLY A 179 -6.41 -12.44 -2.91
C GLY A 179 -7.70 -12.22 -2.10
N ASP A 180 -7.60 -11.55 -0.95
CA ASP A 180 -8.72 -11.17 -0.09
C ASP A 180 -9.38 -9.86 -0.54
N GLU A 181 -10.51 -9.52 0.08
CA GLU A 181 -11.20 -8.24 -0.15
C GLU A 181 -10.45 -7.09 0.54
N ILE A 182 -10.25 -5.99 -0.18
CA ILE A 182 -9.69 -4.75 0.39
C ILE A 182 -10.81 -4.01 1.10
N THR A 183 -10.90 -4.17 2.42
CA THR A 183 -11.89 -3.46 3.25
C THR A 183 -11.37 -2.08 3.69
N GLY A 184 -10.09 -1.95 3.92
CA GLY A 184 -9.50 -0.74 4.50
C GLY A 184 -9.96 -0.48 5.94
N LEU A 185 -9.69 0.72 6.42
CA LEU A 185 -10.20 1.25 7.69
C LEU A 185 -10.82 2.63 7.45
N SER A 186 -12.06 2.78 7.85
CA SER A 186 -12.71 4.09 7.98
C SER A 186 -12.04 4.94 9.08
N LEU A 187 -12.37 6.22 9.13
CA LEU A 187 -11.84 7.14 10.15
C LEU A 187 -12.12 6.62 11.57
N GLN A 188 -13.36 6.18 11.85
CA GLN A 188 -13.75 5.66 13.16
C GLN A 188 -13.04 4.36 13.52
N GLU A 189 -12.87 3.45 12.55
CA GLU A 189 -12.15 2.20 12.76
C GLU A 189 -10.67 2.43 13.03
N LEU A 190 -10.04 3.38 12.34
CA LEU A 190 -8.64 3.75 12.57
C LEU A 190 -8.46 4.42 13.96
N GLU A 191 -9.38 5.29 14.38
CA GLU A 191 -9.37 5.87 15.73
C GLU A 191 -9.46 4.78 16.81
N LYS A 192 -10.35 3.81 16.63
CA LYS A 192 -10.50 2.68 17.54
C LYS A 192 -9.24 1.81 17.54
N LEU A 193 -8.72 1.45 16.36
CA LEU A 193 -7.51 0.65 16.23
C LEU A 193 -6.32 1.26 16.97
N LEU A 194 -6.11 2.57 16.83
CA LEU A 194 -5.01 3.28 17.50
C LEU A 194 -5.12 3.27 19.03
N LYS A 195 -6.33 3.17 19.59
CA LYS A 195 -6.56 3.06 21.03
C LYS A 195 -6.38 1.63 21.53
N ASP A 196 -6.93 0.65 20.80
CA ASP A 196 -7.09 -0.71 21.30
C ASP A 196 -5.92 -1.63 20.94
N SER A 197 -5.44 -1.53 19.70
CA SER A 197 -4.42 -2.45 19.14
C SER A 197 -3.64 -1.79 18.00
N PRO A 198 -2.82 -0.78 18.27
CA PRO A 198 -2.22 0.11 17.25
C PRO A 198 -1.29 -0.60 16.25
N THR A 199 -0.84 -1.82 16.55
CA THR A 199 0.01 -2.65 15.68
C THR A 199 -0.71 -3.84 15.05
N GLN A 200 -2.04 -3.97 15.25
CA GLN A 200 -2.83 -5.07 14.68
C GLN A 200 -2.61 -5.18 13.17
N ARG A 201 -2.55 -6.42 12.70
CA ARG A 201 -2.33 -6.76 11.29
C ARG A 201 -3.61 -7.29 10.64
N PHE A 202 -3.81 -6.94 9.37
CA PHE A 202 -4.94 -7.33 8.53
C PHE A 202 -4.41 -8.08 7.29
N VAL A 203 -3.79 -9.22 7.52
CA VAL A 203 -3.32 -10.14 6.47
C VAL A 203 -4.08 -11.46 6.60
N PRO A 204 -4.50 -12.09 5.48
CA PRO A 204 -5.12 -13.41 5.56
C PRO A 204 -4.13 -14.45 6.09
N LEU A 205 -4.65 -15.42 6.86
CA LEU A 205 -3.89 -16.54 7.44
C LEU A 205 -3.37 -17.50 6.39
#